data_f20e4cb1d620429588a184d3cba0bbce
#
_entry.id   f20e4cb1d620429588a184d3cba0bbce
#
_cell.length_a   1.000
_cell.length_b   1.000
_cell.length_c   1.000
_cell.angle_alpha   90.00
_cell.angle_beta   90.00
_cell.angle_gamma   90.00
#
_symmetry.space_group_name_H-M   'P 1'
#
loop_
_entity.id
_entity.type
_entity.pdbx_description
1 polymer ?
#
loop_
_entity_poly.entity_id
_entity_poly.type
_entity_poly.pdbx_seq_one_letter_code
_entity_poly.pdbx_strand_id
1 'polypeptide(L)'
;MTFDELNAALEERYARIEGELASAGEAPRPERERLRGEIVGLFRETEAALERLAEFKERIRGLVERYKQLPAPRPAPAASTVSDHLGSSTYVERGWSAIAAGDASRAVKELERALELAPNDPQAESLLGWAQMLREQYDEALYTYSKVLMRDPNNPLARVNLGYICLKKGIFGEAIEHLSRAIRQDDDRKASLYAHLYMGMLYLDREMYEDARSFFRRTLELGPNMLQAWWEIGRAFYQEGNVSAAADAWRRGFEANRFNLWGERCGEALKKLEAGEPVSFAG
;
A
#
# COMPACT_ATOMS: atom_id res chain seq x y z
N MET A 1 -28.76 9.76 7.86
CA MET A 1 -27.71 10.44 7.08
C MET A 1 -26.53 9.49 7.04
N THR A 2 -26.17 9.03 5.86
CA THR A 2 -24.99 8.19 5.64
C THR A 2 -23.72 9.04 5.77
N PHE A 3 -22.57 8.41 5.86
CA PHE A 3 -21.28 9.12 5.89
C PHE A 3 -21.09 9.97 4.61
N ASP A 4 -21.46 9.41 3.47
CA ASP A 4 -21.34 10.10 2.17
C ASP A 4 -22.27 11.32 2.08
N GLU A 5 -23.49 11.23 2.62
CA GLU A 5 -24.42 12.36 2.70
C GLU A 5 -23.88 13.47 3.62
N LEU A 6 -23.27 13.12 4.75
CA LEU A 6 -22.66 14.08 5.67
C LEU A 6 -21.44 14.75 5.01
N ASN A 7 -20.56 13.96 4.39
CA ASN A 7 -19.38 14.49 3.73
C ASN A 7 -19.75 15.44 2.59
N ALA A 8 -20.70 15.04 1.74
CA ALA A 8 -21.20 15.89 0.65
C ALA A 8 -21.77 17.24 1.17
N ALA A 9 -22.52 17.21 2.28
CA ALA A 9 -23.08 18.42 2.88
C ALA A 9 -21.99 19.37 3.45
N LEU A 10 -20.93 18.80 4.03
CA LEU A 10 -19.79 19.59 4.53
C LEU A 10 -18.98 20.21 3.39
N GLU A 11 -18.74 19.47 2.31
CA GLU A 11 -18.04 19.94 1.11
C GLU A 11 -18.83 21.03 0.39
N GLU A 12 -20.14 20.90 0.25
CA GLU A 12 -21.00 21.93 -0.35
C GLU A 12 -20.94 23.23 0.44
N ARG A 13 -21.00 23.14 1.78
CA ARG A 13 -20.89 24.32 2.65
C ARG A 13 -19.50 24.95 2.61
N TYR A 14 -18.44 24.12 2.55
CA TYR A 14 -17.07 24.61 2.40
C TYR A 14 -16.91 25.39 1.12
N ALA A 15 -17.31 24.82 -0.03
CA ALA A 15 -17.19 25.47 -1.33
C ALA A 15 -17.96 26.81 -1.40
N ARG A 16 -19.16 26.88 -0.78
CA ARG A 16 -19.93 28.12 -0.69
C ARG A 16 -19.18 29.18 0.12
N ILE A 17 -18.69 28.82 1.32
CA ILE A 17 -17.94 29.72 2.21
C ILE A 17 -16.65 30.21 1.54
N GLU A 18 -15.95 29.32 0.83
CA GLU A 18 -14.72 29.65 0.09
C GLU A 18 -15.01 30.68 -1.02
N GLY A 19 -16.10 30.49 -1.77
CA GLY A 19 -16.54 31.45 -2.79
C GLY A 19 -16.90 32.82 -2.21
N GLU A 20 -17.62 32.87 -1.10
CA GLU A 20 -17.96 34.12 -0.39
C GLU A 20 -16.69 34.78 0.21
N LEU A 21 -15.75 34.01 0.71
CA LEU A 21 -14.49 34.50 1.28
C LEU A 21 -13.62 35.21 0.23
N ALA A 22 -13.60 34.68 -1.01
CA ALA A 22 -12.86 35.30 -2.12
C ALA A 22 -13.30 36.74 -2.44
N SER A 23 -14.57 37.06 -2.16
CA SER A 23 -15.15 38.40 -2.37
C SER A 23 -15.23 39.25 -1.09
N ALA A 24 -14.91 38.69 0.08
CA ALA A 24 -15.09 39.36 1.38
C ALA A 24 -14.06 40.45 1.69
N GLY A 25 -13.06 40.66 0.82
CA GLY A 25 -12.01 41.71 1.03
C GLY A 25 -12.57 43.10 1.25
N GLU A 26 -13.66 43.45 0.54
CA GLU A 26 -14.33 44.77 0.62
C GLU A 26 -15.70 44.73 1.32
N ALA A 27 -16.09 43.57 1.87
CA ALA A 27 -17.41 43.40 2.46
C ALA A 27 -17.59 44.18 3.77
N PRO A 28 -18.80 44.66 4.08
CA PRO A 28 -19.14 45.35 5.34
C PRO A 28 -18.90 44.47 6.56
N ARG A 29 -18.59 45.10 7.70
CA ARG A 29 -18.30 44.40 8.96
C ARG A 29 -19.34 43.34 9.37
N PRO A 30 -20.66 43.57 9.26
CA PRO A 30 -21.67 42.57 9.62
C PRO A 30 -21.57 41.28 8.76
N GLU A 31 -21.22 41.45 7.50
CA GLU A 31 -21.10 40.34 6.54
C GLU A 31 -19.87 39.48 6.81
N ARG A 32 -18.76 40.10 7.17
CA ARG A 32 -17.55 39.39 7.66
C ARG A 32 -17.78 38.65 8.98
N GLU A 33 -18.58 39.24 9.89
CA GLU A 33 -18.94 38.56 11.16
C GLU A 33 -19.86 37.36 10.93
N ARG A 34 -20.80 37.45 9.97
CA ARG A 34 -21.61 36.32 9.51
C ARG A 34 -20.73 35.19 8.96
N LEU A 35 -19.84 35.50 8.03
CA LEU A 35 -18.94 34.56 7.39
C LEU A 35 -18.03 33.86 8.42
N ARG A 36 -17.50 34.65 9.39
CA ARG A 36 -16.75 34.09 10.51
C ARG A 36 -17.58 33.09 11.32
N GLY A 37 -18.86 33.41 11.57
CA GLY A 37 -19.78 32.53 12.29
C GLY A 37 -20.01 31.22 11.55
N GLU A 38 -20.15 31.26 10.21
CA GLU A 38 -20.35 30.10 9.36
C GLU A 38 -19.09 29.21 9.32
N ILE A 39 -17.88 29.80 9.23
CA ILE A 39 -16.61 29.08 9.30
C ILE A 39 -16.46 28.36 10.65
N VAL A 40 -16.73 29.04 11.77
CA VAL A 40 -16.68 28.44 13.10
C VAL A 40 -17.74 27.34 13.26
N GLY A 41 -18.93 27.53 12.68
CA GLY A 41 -19.97 26.51 12.64
C GLY A 41 -19.53 25.25 11.90
N LEU A 42 -18.99 25.40 10.70
CA LEU A 42 -18.48 24.29 9.88
C LEU A 42 -17.35 23.53 10.62
N PHE A 43 -16.42 24.28 11.22
CA PHE A 43 -15.33 23.68 12.02
C PHE A 43 -15.87 22.84 13.20
N ARG A 44 -16.83 23.37 13.97
CA ARG A 44 -17.43 22.63 15.10
C ARG A 44 -18.19 21.38 14.65
N GLU A 45 -18.91 21.46 13.54
CA GLU A 45 -19.61 20.28 12.99
C GLU A 45 -18.64 19.20 12.54
N THR A 46 -17.53 19.61 11.94
CA THR A 46 -16.46 18.67 11.52
C THR A 46 -15.80 18.01 12.74
N GLU A 47 -15.49 18.78 13.79
CA GLU A 47 -14.97 18.22 15.04
C GLU A 47 -15.95 17.23 15.69
N ALA A 48 -17.23 17.58 15.75
CA ALA A 48 -18.25 16.69 16.29
C ALA A 48 -18.42 15.40 15.45
N ALA A 49 -18.23 15.48 14.12
CA ALA A 49 -18.23 14.31 13.26
C ALA A 49 -17.01 13.41 13.52
N LEU A 50 -15.83 14.00 13.70
CA LEU A 50 -14.60 13.27 14.04
C LEU A 50 -14.70 12.56 15.41
N GLU A 51 -15.28 13.21 16.42
CA GLU A 51 -15.53 12.60 17.73
C GLU A 51 -16.44 11.38 17.60
N ARG A 52 -17.55 11.49 16.86
CA ARG A 52 -18.46 10.35 16.63
C ARG A 52 -17.78 9.19 15.92
N LEU A 53 -16.92 9.48 14.93
CA LEU A 53 -16.12 8.47 14.25
C LEU A 53 -15.11 7.81 15.17
N ALA A 54 -14.47 8.59 16.06
CA ALA A 54 -13.55 8.06 17.06
C ALA A 54 -14.28 7.13 18.06
N GLU A 55 -15.47 7.54 18.57
CA GLU A 55 -16.31 6.68 19.41
C GLU A 55 -16.74 5.39 18.69
N PHE A 56 -17.11 5.50 17.42
CA PHE A 56 -17.47 4.33 16.61
C PHE A 56 -16.30 3.39 16.42
N LYS A 57 -15.09 3.92 16.19
CA LYS A 57 -13.84 3.15 16.11
C LYS A 57 -13.57 2.38 17.42
N GLU A 58 -13.78 3.01 18.57
CA GLU A 58 -13.64 2.33 19.86
C GLU A 58 -14.69 1.21 20.05
N ARG A 59 -15.92 1.43 19.59
CA ARG A 59 -16.95 0.38 19.59
C ARG A 59 -16.56 -0.81 18.72
N ILE A 60 -15.96 -0.55 17.56
CA ILE A 60 -15.42 -1.61 16.69
C ILE A 60 -14.28 -2.36 17.40
N ARG A 61 -13.36 -1.66 18.08
CA ARG A 61 -12.32 -2.30 18.90
C ARG A 61 -12.92 -3.20 19.97
N GLY A 62 -13.97 -2.77 20.63
CA GLY A 62 -14.70 -3.60 21.58
C GLY A 62 -15.36 -4.85 20.95
N LEU A 63 -15.78 -4.79 19.69
CA LEU A 63 -16.23 -5.96 18.94
C LEU A 63 -15.09 -6.93 18.65
N VAL A 64 -13.93 -6.41 18.23
CA VAL A 64 -12.73 -7.21 17.98
C VAL A 64 -12.28 -7.94 19.25
N GLU A 65 -12.25 -7.26 20.40
CA GLU A 65 -11.88 -7.91 21.66
C GLU A 65 -12.89 -9.00 22.08
N ARG A 66 -14.17 -8.75 21.92
CA ARG A 66 -15.18 -9.80 22.14
C ARG A 66 -15.07 -10.98 21.19
N TYR A 67 -14.72 -10.72 19.92
CA TYR A 67 -14.49 -11.78 18.94
C TYR A 67 -13.28 -12.64 19.34
N LYS A 68 -12.18 -12.03 19.82
CA LYS A 68 -11.01 -12.74 20.33
C LYS A 68 -11.30 -13.64 21.53
N GLN A 69 -12.34 -13.29 22.31
CA GLN A 69 -12.77 -14.07 23.48
C GLN A 69 -13.74 -15.21 23.13
N LEU A 70 -14.21 -15.28 21.87
CA LEU A 70 -15.05 -16.40 21.45
C LEU A 70 -14.26 -17.71 21.54
N PRO A 71 -14.85 -18.79 22.09
CA PRO A 71 -14.21 -20.07 22.04
C PRO A 71 -13.97 -20.47 20.59
N ALA A 72 -12.80 -21.08 20.32
CA ALA A 72 -12.48 -21.58 19.00
C ALA A 72 -13.68 -22.34 18.41
N PRO A 73 -14.08 -22.09 17.15
CA PRO A 73 -15.20 -22.80 16.54
C PRO A 73 -14.95 -24.29 16.67
N ARG A 74 -15.95 -25.03 17.20
CA ARG A 74 -15.89 -26.48 17.18
C ARG A 74 -15.65 -26.92 15.75
N PRO A 75 -14.65 -27.81 15.50
CA PRO A 75 -14.45 -28.34 14.16
C PRO A 75 -15.81 -28.89 13.70
N ALA A 76 -16.27 -28.40 12.55
CA ALA A 76 -17.46 -28.95 11.90
C ALA A 76 -17.28 -30.47 11.78
N PRO A 77 -18.35 -31.27 11.96
CA PRO A 77 -18.25 -32.70 11.73
C PRO A 77 -17.67 -32.89 10.32
N ALA A 78 -16.56 -33.62 10.25
CA ALA A 78 -15.82 -33.81 9.02
C ALA A 78 -16.77 -34.26 7.91
N ALA A 79 -17.06 -33.36 6.97
CA ALA A 79 -17.61 -33.76 5.69
C ALA A 79 -16.63 -34.80 5.15
N SER A 80 -17.13 -35.94 4.68
CA SER A 80 -16.33 -37.02 4.13
C SER A 80 -15.44 -36.46 3.02
N THR A 81 -14.24 -36.05 3.41
CA THR A 81 -13.21 -35.60 2.50
C THR A 81 -12.74 -36.79 1.70
N VAL A 82 -12.88 -36.72 0.40
CA VAL A 82 -12.01 -37.48 -0.50
C VAL A 82 -10.62 -37.33 0.08
N SER A 83 -10.02 -38.45 0.51
CA SER A 83 -8.73 -38.49 1.17
C SER A 83 -7.67 -37.97 0.19
N ASP A 84 -7.44 -36.66 0.24
CA ASP A 84 -6.31 -36.06 -0.42
C ASP A 84 -5.11 -36.39 0.48
N HIS A 85 -4.27 -37.31 0.02
CA HIS A 85 -3.08 -37.76 0.76
C HIS A 85 -1.99 -36.67 0.89
N LEU A 86 -2.27 -35.47 0.35
CA LEU A 86 -1.37 -34.32 0.39
C LEU A 86 -1.68 -33.46 1.61
N GLY A 87 -0.68 -33.21 2.44
CA GLY A 87 -0.79 -32.30 3.58
C GLY A 87 -0.80 -30.83 3.16
N SER A 88 -1.25 -29.94 4.06
CA SER A 88 -1.26 -28.48 3.84
C SER A 88 0.10 -27.96 3.35
N SER A 89 1.21 -28.43 3.89
CA SER A 89 2.57 -28.04 3.49
C SER A 89 2.84 -28.26 2.00
N THR A 90 2.32 -29.34 1.40
CA THR A 90 2.46 -29.60 -0.03
C THR A 90 1.76 -28.55 -0.89
N TYR A 91 0.59 -28.09 -0.45
CA TYR A 91 -0.14 -27.02 -1.13
C TYR A 91 0.55 -25.67 -0.98
N VAL A 92 1.16 -25.39 0.18
CA VAL A 92 2.00 -24.20 0.39
C VAL A 92 3.18 -24.20 -0.58
N GLU A 93 3.89 -25.33 -0.72
CA GLU A 93 5.01 -25.48 -1.65
C GLU A 93 4.59 -25.31 -3.13
N ARG A 94 3.44 -25.87 -3.49
CA ARG A 94 2.85 -25.68 -4.83
C ARG A 94 2.46 -24.22 -5.09
N GLY A 95 1.87 -23.56 -4.11
CA GLY A 95 1.55 -22.15 -4.17
C GLY A 95 2.79 -21.29 -4.37
N TRP A 96 3.84 -21.54 -3.59
CA TRP A 96 5.13 -20.87 -3.77
C TRP A 96 5.73 -21.13 -5.16
N SER A 97 5.72 -22.37 -5.62
CA SER A 97 6.23 -22.74 -6.95
C SER A 97 5.46 -22.04 -8.07
N ALA A 98 4.14 -21.91 -7.92
CA ALA A 98 3.29 -21.19 -8.87
C ALA A 98 3.59 -19.69 -8.88
N ILE A 99 3.83 -19.07 -7.72
CA ILE A 99 4.30 -17.67 -7.63
C ILE A 99 5.63 -17.52 -8.37
N ALA A 100 6.59 -18.41 -8.12
CA ALA A 100 7.90 -18.37 -8.75
C ALA A 100 7.83 -18.56 -10.27
N ALA A 101 6.84 -19.31 -10.76
CA ALA A 101 6.56 -19.48 -12.18
C ALA A 101 5.73 -18.34 -12.81
N GLY A 102 5.32 -17.33 -12.04
CA GLY A 102 4.47 -16.23 -12.49
C GLY A 102 2.98 -16.59 -12.63
N ASP A 103 2.56 -17.79 -12.22
CA ASP A 103 1.15 -18.22 -12.27
C ASP A 103 0.45 -17.89 -10.93
N ALA A 104 0.17 -16.61 -10.75
CA ALA A 104 -0.51 -16.12 -9.55
C ALA A 104 -1.93 -16.70 -9.39
N SER A 105 -2.60 -17.06 -10.50
CA SER A 105 -3.94 -17.65 -10.44
C SER A 105 -3.93 -19.07 -9.87
N ARG A 106 -2.94 -19.85 -10.25
CA ARG A 106 -2.72 -21.17 -9.67
C ARG A 106 -2.25 -21.06 -8.21
N ALA A 107 -1.38 -20.10 -7.90
CA ALA A 107 -0.90 -19.86 -6.56
C ALA A 107 -2.06 -19.63 -5.57
N VAL A 108 -3.01 -18.75 -5.92
CA VAL A 108 -4.19 -18.49 -5.08
C VAL A 108 -4.95 -19.78 -4.79
N LYS A 109 -5.26 -20.60 -5.79
CA LYS A 109 -6.01 -21.86 -5.61
C LYS A 109 -5.30 -22.86 -4.70
N GLU A 110 -3.98 -23.04 -4.89
CA GLU A 110 -3.19 -23.96 -4.08
C GLU A 110 -3.11 -23.48 -2.61
N LEU A 111 -2.96 -22.16 -2.40
CA LEU A 111 -2.86 -21.57 -1.06
C LEU A 111 -4.20 -21.52 -0.33
N GLU A 112 -5.31 -21.29 -1.03
CA GLU A 112 -6.66 -21.47 -0.47
C GLU A 112 -6.86 -22.90 -0.01
N ARG A 113 -6.43 -23.89 -0.81
CA ARG A 113 -6.50 -25.30 -0.42
C ARG A 113 -5.64 -25.63 0.79
N ALA A 114 -4.44 -25.02 0.88
CA ALA A 114 -3.59 -25.14 2.07
C ALA A 114 -4.33 -24.64 3.34
N LEU A 115 -5.02 -23.50 3.24
CA LEU A 115 -5.76 -22.89 4.34
C LEU A 115 -7.06 -23.63 4.70
N GLU A 116 -7.66 -24.35 3.75
CA GLU A 116 -8.77 -25.28 4.07
C GLU A 116 -8.28 -26.44 4.97
N LEU A 117 -7.06 -26.94 4.72
CA LEU A 117 -6.47 -28.04 5.49
C LEU A 117 -5.84 -27.57 6.80
N ALA A 118 -5.24 -26.40 6.81
CA ALA A 118 -4.63 -25.78 7.99
C ALA A 118 -5.07 -24.32 8.12
N PRO A 119 -6.25 -24.04 8.67
CA PRO A 119 -6.73 -22.70 8.90
C PRO A 119 -5.76 -21.90 9.77
N ASN A 120 -5.48 -20.67 9.35
CA ASN A 120 -4.56 -19.74 10.02
C ASN A 120 -3.06 -20.10 9.94
N ASP A 121 -2.64 -20.92 8.98
CA ASP A 121 -1.22 -21.11 8.69
C ASP A 121 -0.61 -19.76 8.25
N PRO A 122 0.35 -19.20 9.02
CA PRO A 122 0.87 -17.84 8.73
C PRO A 122 1.63 -17.79 7.40
N GLN A 123 2.27 -18.88 6.99
CA GLN A 123 3.01 -18.96 5.74
C GLN A 123 2.05 -18.99 4.55
N ALA A 124 1.00 -19.84 4.63
CA ALA A 124 -0.02 -19.90 3.59
C ALA A 124 -0.75 -18.56 3.41
N GLU A 125 -1.13 -17.89 4.51
CA GLU A 125 -1.79 -16.58 4.43
C GLU A 125 -0.88 -15.49 3.86
N SER A 126 0.38 -15.46 4.26
CA SER A 126 1.34 -14.48 3.73
C SER A 126 1.57 -14.67 2.22
N LEU A 127 1.67 -15.91 1.78
CA LEU A 127 1.82 -16.24 0.35
C LEU A 127 0.52 -15.97 -0.43
N LEU A 128 -0.65 -16.27 0.17
CA LEU A 128 -1.95 -15.98 -0.46
C LEU A 128 -2.11 -14.48 -0.68
N GLY A 129 -1.86 -13.66 0.34
CA GLY A 129 -1.89 -12.21 0.19
C GLY A 129 -0.94 -11.72 -0.90
N TRP A 130 0.25 -12.30 -1.01
CA TRP A 130 1.19 -11.96 -2.09
C TRP A 130 0.67 -12.39 -3.47
N ALA A 131 0.12 -13.61 -3.62
CA ALA A 131 -0.46 -14.08 -4.87
C ALA A 131 -1.66 -13.20 -5.30
N GLN A 132 -2.50 -12.76 -4.35
CA GLN A 132 -3.60 -11.83 -4.59
C GLN A 132 -3.07 -10.45 -5.07
N MET A 133 -2.00 -9.93 -4.46
CA MET A 133 -1.35 -8.68 -4.92
C MET A 133 -0.82 -8.80 -6.36
N LEU A 134 -0.22 -9.94 -6.73
CA LEU A 134 0.26 -10.20 -8.09
C LEU A 134 -0.88 -10.26 -9.12
N ARG A 135 -2.10 -10.55 -8.68
CA ARG A 135 -3.32 -10.51 -9.50
C ARG A 135 -4.05 -9.16 -9.42
N GLU A 136 -3.47 -8.18 -8.75
CA GLU A 136 -4.09 -6.88 -8.48
C GLU A 136 -5.43 -6.97 -7.71
N GLN A 137 -5.66 -8.08 -7.03
CA GLN A 137 -6.80 -8.29 -6.14
C GLN A 137 -6.52 -7.61 -4.78
N TYR A 138 -6.46 -6.28 -4.80
CA TYR A 138 -6.00 -5.50 -3.66
C TYR A 138 -6.96 -5.54 -2.47
N ASP A 139 -8.27 -5.71 -2.69
CA ASP A 139 -9.25 -5.79 -1.60
C ASP A 139 -9.14 -7.11 -0.85
N GLU A 140 -8.98 -8.22 -1.57
CA GLU A 140 -8.76 -9.55 -0.99
C GLU A 140 -7.41 -9.62 -0.27
N ALA A 141 -6.36 -9.07 -0.87
CA ALA A 141 -5.05 -9.00 -0.24
C ALA A 141 -5.05 -8.15 1.05
N LEU A 142 -5.76 -7.01 1.04
CA LEU A 142 -5.95 -6.16 2.20
C LEU A 142 -6.64 -6.93 3.33
N TYR A 143 -7.71 -7.67 3.01
CA TYR A 143 -8.39 -8.51 3.99
C TYR A 143 -7.46 -9.59 4.55
N THR A 144 -6.71 -10.28 3.69
CA THR A 144 -5.77 -11.34 4.09
C THR A 144 -4.69 -10.81 5.03
N TYR A 145 -4.02 -9.72 4.70
CA TYR A 145 -2.98 -9.13 5.56
C TYR A 145 -3.54 -8.47 6.82
N SER A 146 -4.75 -7.93 6.77
CA SER A 146 -5.43 -7.42 7.96
C SER A 146 -5.68 -8.54 8.98
N LYS A 147 -6.08 -9.75 8.53
CA LYS A 147 -6.19 -10.94 9.39
C LYS A 147 -4.85 -11.30 10.03
N VAL A 148 -3.76 -11.25 9.26
CA VAL A 148 -2.41 -11.49 9.80
C VAL A 148 -2.10 -10.48 10.90
N LEU A 149 -2.32 -9.18 10.68
CA LEU A 149 -2.05 -8.13 11.68
C LEU A 149 -3.00 -8.17 12.88
N MET A 150 -4.21 -8.72 12.74
CA MET A 150 -5.10 -8.94 13.90
C MET A 150 -4.53 -9.97 14.88
N ARG A 151 -3.83 -10.98 14.38
CA ARG A 151 -3.18 -12.03 15.21
C ARG A 151 -1.77 -11.65 15.64
N ASP A 152 -1.02 -11.06 14.75
CA ASP A 152 0.33 -10.54 14.99
C ASP A 152 0.43 -9.07 14.60
N PRO A 153 0.05 -8.15 15.52
CA PRO A 153 0.03 -6.71 15.27
C PRO A 153 1.40 -6.11 14.93
N ASN A 154 2.46 -6.83 15.19
CA ASN A 154 3.83 -6.39 14.94
C ASN A 154 4.46 -7.05 13.71
N ASN A 155 3.72 -7.86 12.95
CA ASN A 155 4.24 -8.49 11.74
C ASN A 155 4.74 -7.44 10.73
N PRO A 156 6.06 -7.32 10.52
CA PRO A 156 6.61 -6.23 9.73
C PRO A 156 6.30 -6.39 8.23
N LEU A 157 6.34 -7.62 7.70
CA LEU A 157 6.07 -7.88 6.28
C LEU A 157 4.60 -7.69 5.94
N ALA A 158 3.66 -8.15 6.79
CA ALA A 158 2.23 -7.90 6.59
C ALA A 158 1.93 -6.39 6.57
N ARG A 159 2.59 -5.63 7.44
CA ARG A 159 2.47 -4.18 7.51
C ARG A 159 2.97 -3.49 6.25
N VAL A 160 4.13 -3.89 5.75
CA VAL A 160 4.71 -3.37 4.50
C VAL A 160 3.79 -3.67 3.31
N ASN A 161 3.25 -4.88 3.23
CA ASN A 161 2.35 -5.27 2.16
C ASN A 161 1.03 -4.48 2.21
N LEU A 162 0.47 -4.22 3.40
CA LEU A 162 -0.67 -3.30 3.54
C LEU A 162 -0.32 -1.89 3.07
N GLY A 163 0.85 -1.38 3.43
CA GLY A 163 1.32 -0.09 2.94
C GLY A 163 1.41 -0.03 1.41
N TYR A 164 1.89 -1.09 0.77
CA TYR A 164 1.92 -1.20 -0.69
C TYR A 164 0.52 -1.26 -1.30
N ILE A 165 -0.40 -2.03 -0.70
CA ILE A 165 -1.79 -2.11 -1.16
C ILE A 165 -2.46 -0.73 -1.07
N CYS A 166 -2.30 -0.03 0.05
CA CYS A 166 -2.80 1.33 0.23
C CYS A 166 -2.21 2.30 -0.82
N LEU A 167 -0.91 2.20 -1.11
CA LEU A 167 -0.27 2.97 -2.18
C LEU A 167 -0.95 2.70 -3.54
N LYS A 168 -1.14 1.43 -3.91
CA LYS A 168 -1.79 1.04 -5.18
C LYS A 168 -3.25 1.50 -5.28
N LYS A 169 -3.93 1.60 -4.15
CA LYS A 169 -5.31 2.12 -4.06
C LYS A 169 -5.37 3.65 -3.95
N GLY A 170 -4.24 4.36 -3.93
CA GLY A 170 -4.20 5.81 -3.76
C GLY A 170 -4.52 6.31 -2.35
N ILE A 171 -4.54 5.42 -1.35
CA ILE A 171 -4.81 5.74 0.06
C ILE A 171 -3.49 6.14 0.74
N PHE A 172 -2.92 7.26 0.32
CA PHE A 172 -1.55 7.67 0.68
C PHE A 172 -1.34 7.83 2.19
N GLY A 173 -2.33 8.33 2.94
CA GLY A 173 -2.22 8.52 4.40
C GLY A 173 -1.96 7.20 5.14
N GLU A 174 -2.76 6.17 4.86
CA GLU A 174 -2.59 4.84 5.44
C GLU A 174 -1.31 4.16 4.96
N ALA A 175 -0.95 4.34 3.67
CA ALA A 175 0.30 3.84 3.14
C ALA A 175 1.51 4.39 3.92
N ILE A 176 1.55 5.71 4.17
CA ILE A 176 2.60 6.35 4.97
C ILE A 176 2.62 5.80 6.40
N GLU A 177 1.46 5.65 7.05
CA GLU A 177 1.38 5.13 8.42
C GLU A 177 1.97 3.71 8.50
N HIS A 178 1.52 2.80 7.63
CA HIS A 178 1.99 1.43 7.60
C HIS A 178 3.50 1.32 7.31
N LEU A 179 3.96 1.99 6.26
CA LEU A 179 5.36 1.93 5.85
C LEU A 179 6.29 2.60 6.86
N SER A 180 5.93 3.77 7.39
CA SER A 180 6.72 4.46 8.42
C SER A 180 6.82 3.64 9.71
N ARG A 181 5.75 2.92 10.07
CA ARG A 181 5.78 2.06 11.24
C ARG A 181 6.69 0.85 11.02
N ALA A 182 6.68 0.26 9.83
CA ALA A 182 7.61 -0.82 9.48
C ALA A 182 9.08 -0.35 9.52
N ILE A 183 9.37 0.85 8.99
CA ILE A 183 10.70 1.46 9.04
C ILE A 183 11.16 1.71 10.49
N ARG A 184 10.28 2.18 11.36
CA ARG A 184 10.64 2.45 12.76
C ARG A 184 10.86 1.20 13.60
N GLN A 185 10.21 0.08 13.28
CA GLN A 185 10.41 -1.18 13.98
C GLN A 185 11.79 -1.79 13.68
N ASP A 186 12.26 -1.69 12.44
CA ASP A 186 13.60 -2.06 11.92
C ASP A 186 14.18 -3.41 12.39
N ASP A 187 13.29 -4.33 12.80
CA ASP A 187 13.63 -5.67 13.30
C ASP A 187 13.72 -6.71 12.18
N ASP A 188 13.21 -6.39 10.99
CA ASP A 188 13.27 -7.25 9.81
C ASP A 188 13.87 -6.46 8.63
N ARG A 189 15.10 -6.83 8.27
CA ARG A 189 15.83 -6.19 7.16
C ARG A 189 15.08 -6.23 5.84
N LYS A 190 14.34 -7.32 5.57
CA LYS A 190 13.56 -7.47 4.35
C LYS A 190 12.36 -6.52 4.37
N ALA A 191 11.66 -6.43 5.49
CA ALA A 191 10.56 -5.49 5.64
C ALA A 191 11.03 -4.05 5.54
N SER A 192 12.13 -3.69 6.21
CA SER A 192 12.74 -2.36 6.14
C SER A 192 13.12 -1.99 4.71
N LEU A 193 13.73 -2.91 3.95
CA LEU A 193 14.09 -2.72 2.55
C LEU A 193 12.87 -2.40 1.68
N TYR A 194 11.81 -3.22 1.75
CA TYR A 194 10.60 -2.99 0.96
C TYR A 194 9.81 -1.76 1.43
N ALA A 195 9.82 -1.46 2.73
CA ALA A 195 9.18 -0.25 3.24
C ALA A 195 9.82 1.02 2.67
N HIS A 196 11.16 1.07 2.58
CA HIS A 196 11.85 2.19 1.95
C HIS A 196 11.57 2.25 0.44
N LEU A 197 11.57 1.11 -0.26
CA LEU A 197 11.23 1.06 -1.68
C LEU A 197 9.83 1.63 -1.95
N TYR A 198 8.84 1.19 -1.19
CA TYR A 198 7.45 1.61 -1.38
C TYR A 198 7.20 3.06 -0.93
N MET A 199 7.90 3.54 0.11
CA MET A 199 7.91 4.98 0.43
C MET A 199 8.47 5.80 -0.71
N GLY A 200 9.58 5.37 -1.32
CA GLY A 200 10.13 6.02 -2.49
C GLY A 200 9.14 6.09 -3.65
N MET A 201 8.43 4.99 -3.93
CA MET A 201 7.37 4.97 -4.96
C MET A 201 6.23 5.93 -4.63
N LEU A 202 5.79 5.98 -3.37
CA LEU A 202 4.76 6.90 -2.91
C LEU A 202 5.15 8.37 -3.14
N TYR A 203 6.37 8.74 -2.78
CA TYR A 203 6.87 10.10 -3.00
C TYR A 203 7.04 10.41 -4.49
N LEU A 204 7.43 9.41 -5.28
CA LEU A 204 7.54 9.55 -6.73
C LEU A 204 6.18 9.81 -7.39
N ASP A 205 5.13 9.07 -6.98
CA ASP A 205 3.75 9.28 -7.47
C ASP A 205 3.18 10.64 -7.07
N ARG A 206 3.76 11.29 -6.06
CA ARG A 206 3.44 12.65 -5.63
C ARG A 206 4.38 13.71 -6.21
N GLU A 207 5.22 13.33 -7.16
CA GLU A 207 6.20 14.22 -7.81
C GLU A 207 7.24 14.84 -6.84
N MET A 208 7.42 14.23 -5.66
CA MET A 208 8.40 14.63 -4.66
C MET A 208 9.73 13.91 -4.95
N TYR A 209 10.38 14.27 -6.03
CA TYR A 209 11.48 13.52 -6.64
C TYR A 209 12.71 13.36 -5.73
N GLU A 210 13.09 14.40 -4.98
CA GLU A 210 14.26 14.33 -4.08
C GLU A 210 14.02 13.38 -2.91
N ASP A 211 12.83 13.45 -2.29
CA ASP A 211 12.45 12.53 -1.21
C ASP A 211 12.39 11.10 -1.74
N ALA A 212 11.78 10.88 -2.90
CA ALA A 212 11.73 9.58 -3.55
C ALA A 212 13.13 8.98 -3.74
N ARG A 213 14.07 9.75 -4.30
CA ARG A 213 15.45 9.31 -4.49
C ARG A 213 16.17 9.02 -3.17
N SER A 214 15.88 9.77 -2.11
CA SER A 214 16.45 9.52 -0.79
C SER A 214 16.03 8.13 -0.27
N PHE A 215 14.74 7.80 -0.36
CA PHE A 215 14.23 6.48 0.02
C PHE A 215 14.79 5.35 -0.85
N PHE A 216 14.91 5.53 -2.17
CA PHE A 216 15.51 4.53 -3.05
C PHE A 216 17.00 4.32 -2.78
N ARG A 217 17.77 5.37 -2.47
CA ARG A 217 19.16 5.22 -2.03
C ARG A 217 19.26 4.40 -0.75
N ARG A 218 18.35 4.66 0.21
CA ARG A 218 18.31 3.86 1.44
C ARG A 218 17.94 2.40 1.15
N THR A 219 17.05 2.14 0.19
CA THR A 219 16.77 0.78 -0.30
C THR A 219 18.02 0.08 -0.81
N LEU A 220 18.87 0.78 -1.59
CA LEU A 220 20.12 0.23 -2.13
C LEU A 220 21.19 -0.01 -1.04
N GLU A 221 21.23 0.80 0.01
CA GLU A 221 22.10 0.55 1.18
C GLU A 221 21.71 -0.72 1.92
N LEU A 222 20.40 -0.98 2.08
CA LEU A 222 19.88 -2.17 2.71
C LEU A 222 20.00 -3.41 1.82
N GLY A 223 19.84 -3.24 0.50
CA GLY A 223 19.88 -4.32 -0.48
C GLY A 223 20.46 -3.87 -1.81
N PRO A 224 21.81 -3.94 -2.01
CA PRO A 224 22.48 -3.46 -3.23
C PRO A 224 21.97 -4.14 -4.53
N ASN A 225 21.38 -5.34 -4.40
CA ASN A 225 20.83 -6.10 -5.51
C ASN A 225 19.34 -5.77 -5.81
N MET A 226 18.75 -4.78 -5.14
CA MET A 226 17.38 -4.33 -5.43
C MET A 226 17.39 -3.42 -6.66
N LEU A 227 17.49 -4.02 -7.85
CA LEU A 227 17.63 -3.29 -9.13
C LEU A 227 16.43 -2.40 -9.43
N GLN A 228 15.26 -2.73 -8.92
CA GLN A 228 14.08 -1.86 -9.02
C GLN A 228 14.37 -0.45 -8.49
N ALA A 229 15.17 -0.32 -7.43
CA ALA A 229 15.50 0.99 -6.89
C ALA A 229 16.32 1.83 -7.87
N TRP A 230 17.24 1.24 -8.65
CA TRP A 230 17.94 1.94 -9.73
C TRP A 230 16.99 2.40 -10.84
N TRP A 231 16.04 1.52 -11.23
CA TRP A 231 15.01 1.89 -12.19
C TRP A 231 14.19 3.10 -11.73
N GLU A 232 13.71 3.08 -10.49
CA GLU A 232 12.89 4.15 -9.94
C GLU A 232 13.69 5.45 -9.70
N ILE A 233 14.99 5.38 -9.35
CA ILE A 233 15.86 6.55 -9.29
C ILE A 233 15.98 7.21 -10.67
N GLY A 234 16.20 6.40 -11.71
CA GLY A 234 16.25 6.90 -13.08
C GLY A 234 14.92 7.52 -13.52
N ARG A 235 13.79 6.88 -13.17
CA ARG A 235 12.44 7.42 -13.40
C ARG A 235 12.24 8.77 -12.71
N ALA A 236 12.66 8.91 -11.46
CA ALA A 236 12.56 10.16 -10.71
C ALA A 236 13.35 11.29 -11.39
N PHE A 237 14.60 11.04 -11.81
CA PHE A 237 15.39 12.03 -12.54
C PHE A 237 14.80 12.37 -13.90
N TYR A 238 14.29 11.38 -14.63
CA TYR A 238 13.69 11.59 -15.94
C TYR A 238 12.43 12.45 -15.86
N GLN A 239 11.54 12.19 -14.91
CA GLN A 239 10.32 12.96 -14.68
C GLN A 239 10.62 14.38 -14.19
N GLU A 240 11.71 14.60 -13.45
CA GLU A 240 12.21 15.91 -13.06
C GLU A 240 12.84 16.68 -14.25
N GLY A 241 13.07 16.02 -15.39
CA GLY A 241 13.71 16.60 -16.57
C GLY A 241 15.24 16.45 -16.63
N ASN A 242 15.86 15.79 -15.65
CA ASN A 242 17.29 15.54 -15.62
C ASN A 242 17.65 14.23 -16.33
N VAL A 243 17.63 14.28 -17.66
CA VAL A 243 17.86 13.11 -18.54
C VAL A 243 19.24 12.49 -18.33
N SER A 244 20.28 13.32 -18.10
CA SER A 244 21.65 12.83 -17.88
C SER A 244 21.76 11.98 -16.61
N ALA A 245 21.22 12.47 -15.49
CA ALA A 245 21.21 11.72 -14.23
C ALA A 245 20.33 10.47 -14.30
N ALA A 246 19.23 10.51 -15.07
CA ALA A 246 18.41 9.34 -15.34
C ALA A 246 19.19 8.24 -16.07
N ALA A 247 19.94 8.62 -17.13
CA ALA A 247 20.78 7.68 -17.88
C ALA A 247 21.87 7.06 -16.98
N ASP A 248 22.48 7.84 -16.08
CA ASP A 248 23.50 7.33 -15.16
C ASP A 248 22.91 6.34 -14.15
N ALA A 249 21.72 6.59 -13.62
CA ALA A 249 21.02 5.66 -12.73
C ALA A 249 20.67 4.34 -13.45
N TRP A 250 20.08 4.42 -14.65
CA TRP A 250 19.73 3.23 -15.43
C TRP A 250 20.97 2.45 -15.89
N ARG A 251 22.09 3.13 -16.21
CA ARG A 251 23.34 2.44 -16.52
C ARG A 251 23.83 1.60 -15.35
N ARG A 252 23.79 2.13 -14.14
CA ARG A 252 24.14 1.39 -12.91
C ARG A 252 23.23 0.16 -12.70
N GLY A 253 21.91 0.31 -12.91
CA GLY A 253 20.97 -0.80 -12.82
C GLY A 253 21.24 -1.88 -13.86
N PHE A 254 21.51 -1.50 -15.10
CA PHE A 254 21.85 -2.41 -16.19
C PHE A 254 23.19 -3.16 -15.97
N GLU A 255 24.23 -2.44 -15.57
CA GLU A 255 25.55 -3.01 -15.28
C GLU A 255 25.55 -3.96 -14.08
N ALA A 256 24.72 -3.67 -13.06
CA ALA A 256 24.61 -4.52 -11.88
C ALA A 256 24.03 -5.91 -12.23
N ASN A 257 23.02 -6.01 -13.06
CA ASN A 257 22.53 -7.31 -13.60
C ASN A 257 21.60 -7.10 -14.80
N ARG A 258 22.15 -7.18 -16.01
CA ARG A 258 21.40 -7.02 -17.27
C ARG A 258 20.41 -8.14 -17.61
N PHE A 259 20.45 -9.27 -16.89
CA PHE A 259 19.59 -10.42 -17.11
C PHE A 259 18.38 -10.46 -16.17
N ASN A 260 18.29 -9.51 -15.25
CA ASN A 260 17.14 -9.34 -14.39
C ASN A 260 16.14 -8.40 -15.07
N LEU A 261 14.84 -8.62 -14.85
CA LEU A 261 13.75 -7.80 -15.41
C LEU A 261 14.01 -6.29 -15.27
N TRP A 262 14.48 -5.83 -14.11
CA TRP A 262 14.73 -4.41 -13.85
C TRP A 262 16.00 -3.90 -14.54
N GLY A 263 17.02 -4.76 -14.66
CA GLY A 263 18.20 -4.46 -15.46
C GLY A 263 17.89 -4.38 -16.96
N GLU A 264 17.05 -5.28 -17.47
CA GLU A 264 16.56 -5.21 -18.86
C GLU A 264 15.79 -3.91 -19.12
N ARG A 265 14.85 -3.55 -18.22
CA ARG A 265 14.11 -2.27 -18.29
C ARG A 265 15.05 -1.06 -18.29
N CYS A 266 16.08 -1.07 -17.45
CA CYS A 266 17.10 -0.01 -17.45
C CYS A 266 17.83 0.05 -18.81
N GLY A 267 18.21 -1.09 -19.39
CA GLY A 267 18.84 -1.15 -20.70
C GLY A 267 17.95 -0.67 -21.85
N GLU A 268 16.66 -0.98 -21.79
CA GLU A 268 15.67 -0.49 -22.77
C GLU A 268 15.49 1.04 -22.67
N ALA A 269 15.43 1.57 -21.45
CA ALA A 269 15.35 3.01 -21.23
C ALA A 269 16.57 3.74 -21.81
N LEU A 270 17.78 3.20 -21.60
CA LEU A 270 19.01 3.76 -22.18
C LEU A 270 18.96 3.77 -23.71
N LYS A 271 18.53 2.68 -24.36
CA LYS A 271 18.40 2.63 -25.82
C LYS A 271 17.40 3.66 -26.35
N LYS A 272 16.28 3.85 -25.66
CA LYS A 272 15.30 4.89 -26.03
C LYS A 272 15.89 6.29 -25.92
N LEU A 273 16.65 6.58 -24.86
CA LEU A 273 17.32 7.87 -24.73
C LEU A 273 18.33 8.12 -25.84
N GLU A 274 19.12 7.10 -26.20
CA GLU A 274 20.09 7.18 -27.30
C GLU A 274 19.42 7.41 -28.65
N ALA A 275 18.21 6.84 -28.85
CA ALA A 275 17.39 7.04 -30.04
C ALA A 275 16.62 8.38 -30.05
N GLY A 276 16.66 9.14 -28.95
CA GLY A 276 15.85 10.36 -28.80
C GLY A 276 14.35 10.07 -28.60
N GLU A 277 14.00 8.84 -28.20
CA GLU A 277 12.63 8.41 -27.96
C GLU A 277 12.20 8.62 -26.51
N PRO A 278 10.91 8.90 -26.25
CA PRO A 278 10.42 9.03 -24.88
C PRO A 278 10.43 7.68 -24.15
N VAL A 279 10.84 7.70 -22.87
CA VAL A 279 10.76 6.53 -22.00
C VAL A 279 9.36 6.44 -21.40
N SER A 280 8.68 5.30 -21.59
CA SER A 280 7.37 5.02 -21.02
C SER A 280 7.50 4.24 -19.71
N PHE A 281 6.66 4.57 -18.73
CA PHE A 281 6.62 3.93 -17.40
C PHE A 281 5.34 3.10 -17.18
N ALA A 282 4.54 2.91 -18.24
CA ALA A 282 3.35 2.06 -18.20
C ALA A 282 3.78 0.57 -18.22
N GLY A 283 3.39 -0.19 -17.19
CA GLY A 283 3.63 -1.63 -17.08
C GLY A 283 3.83 -2.08 -15.65
#